data_6c5e959f0c725a3732fc83d1f2e78ed7
#
_entry.id   6c5e959f0c725a3732fc83d1f2e78ed7
#
_cell.length_a   1.000
_cell.length_b   1.000
_cell.length_c   1.000
_cell.angle_alpha   90.00
_cell.angle_beta   90.00
_cell.angle_gamma   90.00
#
_symmetry.space_group_name_H-M   'P 1'
#
loop_
_entity.id
_entity.type
_entity.pdbx_description
1 polymer ?
#
loop_
_entity_poly.entity_id
_entity_poly.type
_entity_poly.pdbx_seq_one_letter_code
_entity_poly.pdbx_strand_id
1 'polypeptide(L)'
;SSRRRHTRLQGDWSSDVCSSDLTPITKVTESGIETSYGLIALDLIVYATGFDAVTGAFNRIDIRGVGGRSLREKWADGPETYLGTLVSGFPNFMMVAGPQSASSLSNFPRAIEIGGDWIADLISHVMGAGCSRVEATKEAEAEWTAHVAEMYEALLMRKGKGWFTGYNSNLDGHTGERIHYFVYNG
;
A
#
# COMPACT_ATOMS: atom_id res chain seq x y z
N SER A 1 8.44 -38.60 16.28
CA SER A 1 8.46 -37.35 17.09
C SER A 1 8.24 -36.06 16.25
N SER A 2 8.42 -36.11 14.93
CA SER A 2 8.21 -34.92 14.06
C SER A 2 6.72 -34.58 13.85
N ARG A 3 5.81 -35.52 13.94
CA ARG A 3 4.37 -35.29 13.72
C ARG A 3 3.69 -34.46 14.83
N ARG A 4 4.25 -34.39 16.03
CA ARG A 4 3.67 -33.60 17.15
C ARG A 4 4.00 -32.11 17.05
N ARG A 5 5.03 -31.71 16.29
CA ARG A 5 5.38 -30.27 16.09
C ARG A 5 4.50 -29.60 15.05
N HIS A 6 4.10 -30.32 13.99
CA HIS A 6 3.19 -29.79 12.98
C HIS A 6 1.77 -29.52 13.49
N THR A 7 1.30 -30.28 14.48
CA THR A 7 -0.07 -30.13 15.01
C THR A 7 -0.20 -28.95 15.96
N ARG A 8 0.90 -28.46 16.55
CA ARG A 8 0.91 -27.25 17.39
C ARG A 8 0.93 -25.95 16.59
N LEU A 9 1.46 -25.98 15.37
CA LEU A 9 1.49 -24.80 14.50
C LEU A 9 0.15 -24.52 13.81
N GLN A 10 -0.73 -25.49 13.69
CA GLN A 10 -2.05 -25.32 13.06
C GLN A 10 -3.14 -24.76 13.99
N GLY A 11 -2.94 -24.76 15.31
CA GLY A 11 -3.94 -24.31 16.26
C GLY A 11 -3.80 -22.87 16.74
N ASP A 12 -2.67 -22.21 16.45
CA ASP A 12 -2.29 -20.97 17.13
C ASP A 12 -1.91 -19.83 16.20
N TRP A 13 -2.36 -19.89 14.95
CA TRP A 13 -2.06 -18.86 13.94
C TRP A 13 -2.50 -17.46 14.37
N SER A 14 -3.57 -17.36 15.17
CA SER A 14 -4.07 -16.06 15.64
C SER A 14 -3.31 -15.51 16.85
N SER A 15 -2.66 -16.37 17.63
CA SER A 15 -1.86 -15.95 18.79
C SER A 15 -0.41 -15.69 18.43
N ASP A 16 0.15 -16.37 17.43
CA ASP A 16 1.54 -16.19 17.00
C ASP A 16 1.76 -14.88 16.23
N VAL A 17 0.76 -14.38 15.52
CA VAL A 17 0.81 -13.06 14.87
C VAL A 17 0.93 -11.93 15.89
N CYS A 18 0.36 -12.10 17.08
CA CYS A 18 0.46 -11.14 18.17
C CYS A 18 1.69 -11.33 19.07
N SER A 19 2.32 -12.50 19.06
CA SER A 19 3.45 -12.81 19.95
C SER A 19 4.72 -12.04 19.59
N SER A 20 4.92 -11.68 18.33
CA SER A 20 6.08 -10.88 17.89
C SER A 20 6.06 -9.46 18.44
N ASP A 21 4.88 -8.86 18.63
CA ASP A 21 4.74 -7.52 19.21
C ASP A 21 5.02 -7.53 20.72
N LEU A 22 4.71 -8.64 21.39
CA LEU A 22 4.92 -8.83 22.83
C LEU A 22 6.29 -9.45 23.15
N THR A 23 6.92 -10.11 22.16
CA THR A 23 8.19 -10.82 22.31
C THR A 23 9.11 -10.49 21.15
N PRO A 24 9.71 -9.29 21.16
CA PRO A 24 10.56 -8.85 20.05
C PRO A 24 11.71 -9.83 19.77
N ILE A 25 11.91 -10.14 18.51
CA ILE A 25 13.08 -10.88 18.03
C ILE A 25 14.29 -9.97 18.15
N THR A 26 15.29 -10.40 18.91
CA THR A 26 16.53 -9.63 19.12
C THR A 26 17.64 -10.06 18.18
N LYS A 27 17.67 -11.33 17.79
CA LYS A 27 18.71 -11.88 16.92
C LYS A 27 18.26 -13.15 16.22
N VAL A 28 18.71 -13.36 15.00
CA VAL A 28 18.63 -14.64 14.30
C VAL A 28 19.96 -15.38 14.47
N THR A 29 19.90 -16.66 14.84
CA THR A 29 21.05 -17.53 15.06
C THR A 29 20.96 -18.78 14.20
N GLU A 30 22.02 -19.57 14.12
CA GLU A 30 22.04 -20.84 13.39
C GLU A 30 21.06 -21.87 13.98
N SER A 31 20.72 -21.77 15.26
CA SER A 31 19.83 -22.68 15.96
C SER A 31 18.39 -22.20 16.13
N GLY A 32 18.08 -20.98 15.66
CA GLY A 32 16.75 -20.41 15.79
C GLY A 32 16.75 -18.88 15.96
N ILE A 33 15.80 -18.37 16.71
CA ILE A 33 15.68 -16.94 17.03
C ILE A 33 15.83 -16.68 18.53
N GLU A 34 16.56 -15.62 18.86
CA GLU A 34 16.63 -15.11 20.24
C GLU A 34 15.55 -14.04 20.43
N THR A 35 14.88 -14.10 21.55
CA THR A 35 13.84 -13.17 21.98
C THR A 35 14.15 -12.67 23.40
N SER A 36 13.36 -11.72 23.89
CA SER A 36 13.47 -11.27 25.29
C SER A 36 13.20 -12.38 26.32
N TYR A 37 12.59 -13.50 25.92
CA TYR A 37 12.31 -14.67 26.77
C TYR A 37 13.26 -15.86 26.53
N GLY A 38 14.24 -15.70 25.66
CA GLY A 38 15.25 -16.72 25.36
C GLY A 38 15.22 -17.22 23.93
N LEU A 39 15.98 -18.29 23.69
CA LEU A 39 16.13 -18.92 22.38
C LEU A 39 14.90 -19.79 22.04
N ILE A 40 14.33 -19.55 20.88
CA ILE A 40 13.34 -20.42 20.25
C ILE A 40 14.05 -21.22 19.17
N ALA A 41 14.26 -22.51 19.40
CA ALA A 41 14.93 -23.39 18.45
C ALA A 41 14.03 -23.69 17.25
N LEU A 42 14.55 -23.49 16.04
CA LEU A 42 13.86 -23.65 14.77
C LEU A 42 14.74 -24.40 13.76
N ASP A 43 14.10 -25.25 12.97
CA ASP A 43 14.75 -25.97 11.86
C ASP A 43 14.70 -25.16 10.56
N LEU A 44 13.75 -24.21 10.44
CA LEU A 44 13.55 -23.38 9.26
C LEU A 44 12.98 -22.02 9.67
N ILE A 45 13.52 -20.96 9.08
CA ILE A 45 12.99 -19.60 9.20
C ILE A 45 12.62 -19.12 7.80
N VAL A 46 11.35 -18.73 7.62
CA VAL A 46 10.87 -18.12 6.37
C VAL A 46 10.75 -16.61 6.56
N TYR A 47 11.57 -15.87 5.82
CA TYR A 47 11.52 -14.42 5.81
C TYR A 47 10.41 -13.94 4.88
N ALA A 48 9.26 -13.62 5.44
CA ALA A 48 8.11 -13.06 4.74
C ALA A 48 7.96 -11.57 5.11
N THR A 49 9.01 -10.79 4.90
CA THR A 49 9.13 -9.40 5.37
C THR A 49 8.29 -8.40 4.56
N GLY A 50 7.60 -8.87 3.51
CA GLY A 50 6.71 -8.04 2.70
C GLY A 50 7.45 -7.10 1.75
N PHE A 51 6.69 -6.14 1.26
CA PHE A 51 7.17 -5.11 0.34
C PHE A 51 6.85 -3.73 0.92
N ASP A 52 7.55 -2.70 0.42
CA ASP A 52 7.12 -1.32 0.59
C ASP A 52 5.83 -1.13 -0.24
N ALA A 53 4.69 -1.23 0.46
CA ALA A 53 3.39 -1.32 -0.17
C ALA A 53 2.96 0.02 -0.79
N VAL A 54 2.03 -0.05 -1.72
CA VAL A 54 1.28 1.04 -2.34
C VAL A 54 2.16 2.01 -3.15
N THR A 55 3.03 2.79 -2.52
CA THR A 55 3.89 3.79 -3.20
C THR A 55 5.31 3.31 -3.47
N GLY A 56 5.75 2.21 -2.84
CA GLY A 56 7.14 1.78 -2.91
C GLY A 56 7.64 1.46 -4.31
N ALA A 57 6.82 0.85 -5.15
CA ALA A 57 7.17 0.58 -6.55
C ALA A 57 7.36 1.89 -7.34
N PHE A 58 6.45 2.86 -7.17
CA PHE A 58 6.51 4.17 -7.83
C PHE A 58 7.73 4.98 -7.37
N ASN A 59 8.10 4.88 -6.10
CA ASN A 59 9.27 5.58 -5.55
C ASN A 59 10.61 5.07 -6.11
N ARG A 60 10.63 3.89 -6.74
CA ARG A 60 11.83 3.31 -7.37
C ARG A 60 11.97 3.65 -8.86
N ILE A 61 10.95 4.29 -9.44
CA ILE A 61 10.93 4.71 -10.85
C ILE A 61 11.05 6.24 -10.88
N ASP A 62 11.89 6.77 -11.76
CA ASP A 62 11.99 8.22 -11.96
C ASP A 62 10.85 8.72 -12.87
N ILE A 63 9.67 8.90 -12.27
CA ILE A 63 8.47 9.41 -12.95
C ILE A 63 8.45 10.92 -12.78
N ARG A 64 8.47 11.66 -13.90
CA ARG A 64 8.49 13.12 -13.91
C ARG A 64 7.28 13.69 -14.63
N GLY A 65 6.67 14.67 -14.00
CA GLY A 65 5.55 15.43 -14.52
C GLY A 65 5.97 16.75 -15.17
N VAL A 66 5.01 17.64 -15.29
CA VAL A 66 5.21 18.98 -15.85
C VAL A 66 6.24 19.74 -15.02
N GLY A 67 7.16 20.44 -15.71
CA GLY A 67 8.24 21.19 -15.05
C GLY A 67 9.34 20.31 -14.43
N GLY A 68 9.34 19.02 -14.70
CA GLY A 68 10.36 18.08 -14.20
C GLY A 68 10.16 17.65 -12.74
N ARG A 69 9.06 18.02 -12.08
CA ARG A 69 8.74 17.60 -10.72
C ARG A 69 8.59 16.09 -10.68
N SER A 70 9.29 15.41 -9.75
CA SER A 70 9.16 13.96 -9.61
C SER A 70 7.88 13.58 -8.85
N LEU A 71 7.35 12.39 -9.15
CA LEU A 71 6.20 11.84 -8.43
C LEU A 71 6.51 11.62 -6.95
N ARG A 72 7.76 11.23 -6.64
CA ARG A 72 8.24 11.09 -5.27
C ARG A 72 8.16 12.40 -4.49
N GLU A 73 8.57 13.53 -5.11
CA GLU A 73 8.46 14.86 -4.48
C GLU A 73 7.00 15.27 -4.30
N LYS A 74 6.13 14.97 -5.28
CA LYS A 74 4.70 15.27 -5.15
C LYS A 74 4.06 14.46 -4.02
N TRP A 75 4.43 13.22 -3.85
CA TRP A 75 3.88 12.29 -2.86
C TRP A 75 4.70 12.20 -1.56
N ALA A 76 5.57 13.19 -1.27
CA ALA A 76 6.40 13.18 -0.06
C ALA A 76 5.57 13.06 1.23
N ASP A 77 4.41 13.72 1.25
CA ASP A 77 3.48 13.70 2.38
C ASP A 77 2.38 12.64 2.24
N GLY A 78 2.39 11.85 1.19
CA GLY A 78 1.42 10.80 0.87
C GLY A 78 0.88 10.94 -0.55
N PRO A 79 0.28 9.88 -1.10
CA PRO A 79 -0.25 9.93 -2.45
C PRO A 79 -1.53 10.74 -2.52
N GLU A 80 -1.61 11.58 -3.54
CA GLU A 80 -2.80 12.27 -3.99
C GLU A 80 -3.09 11.84 -5.42
N THR A 81 -4.31 11.43 -5.70
CA THR A 81 -4.71 10.92 -7.00
C THR A 81 -6.14 11.35 -7.34
N TYR A 82 -6.52 11.18 -8.58
CA TYR A 82 -7.91 11.19 -9.01
C TYR A 82 -8.33 9.78 -9.39
N LEU A 83 -9.33 9.23 -8.70
CA LEU A 83 -9.84 7.85 -8.84
C LEU A 83 -8.75 6.76 -8.66
N GLY A 84 -7.63 7.08 -8.01
CA GLY A 84 -6.48 6.17 -7.95
C GLY A 84 -5.82 5.87 -9.30
N THR A 85 -6.14 6.65 -10.32
CA THR A 85 -5.73 6.39 -11.70
C THR A 85 -4.90 7.51 -12.30
N LEU A 86 -5.30 8.76 -12.09
CA LEU A 86 -4.63 9.94 -12.64
C LEU A 86 -3.99 10.78 -11.55
N VAL A 87 -2.99 11.57 -11.93
CA VAL A 87 -2.28 12.47 -11.02
C VAL A 87 -2.16 13.86 -11.67
N SER A 88 -2.56 14.89 -10.96
CA SER A 88 -2.45 16.27 -11.42
C SER A 88 -0.99 16.68 -11.62
N GLY A 89 -0.67 17.27 -12.75
CA GLY A 89 0.68 17.63 -13.15
C GLY A 89 1.48 16.51 -13.81
N PHE A 90 0.86 15.33 -14.02
CA PHE A 90 1.47 14.16 -14.69
C PHE A 90 0.61 13.72 -15.87
N PRO A 91 0.62 14.48 -16.97
CA PRO A 91 -0.21 14.19 -18.13
C PRO A 91 0.11 12.82 -18.73
N ASN A 92 -0.94 12.11 -19.16
CA ASN A 92 -0.85 10.78 -19.77
C ASN A 92 -0.23 9.70 -18.84
N PHE A 93 -0.05 10.01 -17.57
CA PHE A 93 0.33 9.02 -16.57
C PHE A 93 -0.92 8.40 -15.96
N MET A 94 -1.09 7.11 -16.16
CA MET A 94 -2.26 6.35 -15.70
C MET A 94 -1.81 5.13 -14.92
N MET A 95 -2.50 4.84 -13.83
CA MET A 95 -2.22 3.71 -12.95
C MET A 95 -3.41 2.75 -12.95
N VAL A 96 -3.16 1.48 -13.15
CA VAL A 96 -4.15 0.43 -12.89
C VAL A 96 -4.03 0.05 -11.41
N ALA A 97 -5.10 0.22 -10.65
CA ALA A 97 -5.12 -0.04 -9.21
C ALA A 97 -4.02 0.73 -8.43
N GLY A 98 -3.86 2.01 -8.73
CA GLY A 98 -2.96 2.90 -8.00
C GLY A 98 -3.48 3.25 -6.60
N PRO A 99 -2.75 4.07 -5.83
CA PRO A 99 -3.19 4.54 -4.52
C PRO A 99 -4.59 5.15 -4.60
N GLN A 100 -5.43 4.93 -3.58
CA GLN A 100 -6.79 5.47 -3.49
C GLN A 100 -7.81 4.90 -4.52
N SER A 101 -7.53 3.74 -5.15
CA SER A 101 -8.47 3.13 -6.12
C SER A 101 -9.05 1.80 -5.69
N ALA A 102 -8.30 0.99 -4.95
CA ALA A 102 -8.69 -0.38 -4.67
C ALA A 102 -8.93 -0.61 -3.18
N SER A 103 -10.02 -1.29 -2.88
CA SER A 103 -10.34 -1.75 -1.54
C SER A 103 -9.69 -3.12 -1.27
N SER A 104 -9.03 -3.26 -0.15
CA SER A 104 -8.59 -4.56 0.37
C SER A 104 -9.77 -5.47 0.76
N LEU A 105 -10.97 -4.90 0.87
CA LEU A 105 -12.21 -5.59 1.21
C LEU A 105 -12.97 -6.09 -0.01
N SER A 106 -12.48 -5.81 -1.22
CA SER A 106 -13.09 -6.21 -2.49
C SER A 106 -12.25 -7.25 -3.25
N ASN A 107 -12.81 -7.78 -4.34
CA ASN A 107 -12.09 -8.65 -5.25
C ASN A 107 -11.08 -7.84 -6.08
N PHE A 108 -9.81 -7.89 -5.70
CA PHE A 108 -8.74 -7.09 -6.31
C PHE A 108 -8.56 -7.36 -7.82
N PRO A 109 -8.56 -8.61 -8.34
CA PRO A 109 -8.55 -8.88 -9.78
C PRO A 109 -9.70 -8.19 -10.53
N ARG A 110 -10.91 -8.19 -9.96
CA ARG A 110 -12.07 -7.51 -10.57
C ARG A 110 -11.90 -5.98 -10.60
N ALA A 111 -11.32 -5.42 -9.55
CA ALA A 111 -11.03 -3.98 -9.51
C ALA A 111 -9.98 -3.58 -10.58
N ILE A 112 -8.98 -4.44 -10.81
CA ILE A 112 -7.98 -4.26 -11.89
C ILE A 112 -8.63 -4.30 -13.27
N GLU A 113 -9.55 -5.24 -13.54
CA GLU A 113 -10.29 -5.30 -14.81
C GLU A 113 -11.09 -4.01 -15.05
N ILE A 114 -11.88 -3.59 -14.07
CA ILE A 114 -12.69 -2.36 -14.17
C ILE A 114 -11.78 -1.13 -14.41
N GLY A 115 -10.68 -1.02 -13.68
CA GLY A 115 -9.73 0.06 -13.85
C GLY A 115 -9.05 0.05 -15.23
N GLY A 116 -8.72 -1.13 -15.74
CA GLY A 116 -8.16 -1.32 -17.08
C GLY A 116 -9.13 -0.92 -18.19
N ASP A 117 -10.38 -1.36 -18.09
CA ASP A 117 -11.44 -1.00 -19.05
C ASP A 117 -11.67 0.52 -19.04
N TRP A 118 -11.79 1.12 -17.87
CA TRP A 118 -11.96 2.57 -17.72
C TRP A 118 -10.81 3.37 -18.36
N ILE A 119 -9.57 2.94 -18.17
CA ILE A 119 -8.39 3.56 -18.79
C ILE A 119 -8.44 3.44 -20.31
N ALA A 120 -8.81 2.26 -20.83
CA ALA A 120 -8.93 2.04 -22.26
C ALA A 120 -10.00 2.92 -22.91
N ASP A 121 -11.14 3.06 -22.24
CA ASP A 121 -12.23 3.96 -22.67
C ASP A 121 -11.80 5.43 -22.63
N LEU A 122 -11.09 5.85 -21.57
CA LEU A 122 -10.54 7.20 -21.47
C LEU A 122 -9.57 7.51 -22.61
N ILE A 123 -8.64 6.60 -22.90
CA ILE A 123 -7.67 6.76 -24.00
C ILE A 123 -8.42 6.87 -25.33
N SER A 124 -9.40 6.01 -25.57
CA SER A 124 -10.23 6.01 -26.78
C SER A 124 -10.97 7.33 -26.95
N HIS A 125 -11.56 7.85 -25.84
CA HIS A 125 -12.25 9.13 -25.83
C HIS A 125 -11.31 10.30 -26.16
N VAL A 126 -10.14 10.36 -25.52
CA VAL A 126 -9.12 11.40 -25.73
C VAL A 126 -8.64 11.40 -27.17
N MET A 127 -8.37 10.23 -27.73
CA MET A 127 -7.96 10.10 -29.14
C MET A 127 -9.10 10.49 -30.10
N GLY A 128 -10.32 10.07 -29.83
CA GLY A 128 -11.51 10.41 -30.62
C GLY A 128 -11.82 11.92 -30.62
N ALA A 129 -11.50 12.59 -29.54
CA ALA A 129 -11.60 14.05 -29.43
C ALA A 129 -10.44 14.81 -30.11
N GLY A 130 -9.47 14.11 -30.70
CA GLY A 130 -8.29 14.72 -31.32
C GLY A 130 -7.31 15.32 -30.31
N CYS A 131 -7.45 14.94 -29.02
CA CYS A 131 -6.54 15.39 -27.97
C CYS A 131 -5.35 14.43 -27.83
N SER A 132 -4.20 14.98 -27.48
CA SER A 132 -2.98 14.20 -27.22
C SER A 132 -2.56 14.17 -25.75
N ARG A 133 -3.36 14.82 -24.89
CA ARG A 133 -3.04 14.99 -23.48
C ARG A 133 -4.30 14.94 -22.63
N VAL A 134 -4.19 14.20 -21.52
CA VAL A 134 -5.18 14.16 -20.46
C VAL A 134 -4.48 14.10 -19.11
N GLU A 135 -5.02 14.80 -18.13
CA GLU A 135 -4.60 14.75 -16.73
C GLU A 135 -5.75 15.15 -15.81
N ALA A 136 -5.67 14.79 -14.55
CA ALA A 136 -6.61 15.28 -13.55
C ALA A 136 -6.37 16.77 -13.26
N THR A 137 -7.44 17.50 -12.98
CA THR A 137 -7.29 18.84 -12.39
C THR A 137 -6.88 18.73 -10.92
N LYS A 138 -6.29 19.79 -10.38
CA LYS A 138 -5.92 19.83 -8.96
C LYS A 138 -7.14 19.72 -8.05
N GLU A 139 -8.23 20.33 -8.47
CA GLU A 139 -9.49 20.36 -7.75
C GLU A 139 -10.10 18.96 -7.66
N ALA A 140 -10.17 18.23 -8.79
CA ALA A 140 -10.69 16.86 -8.83
C ALA A 140 -9.81 15.89 -8.02
N GLU A 141 -8.48 16.04 -8.08
CA GLU A 141 -7.56 15.26 -7.27
C GLU A 141 -7.75 15.52 -5.77
N ALA A 142 -7.87 16.77 -5.36
CA ALA A 142 -8.08 17.15 -3.97
C ALA A 142 -9.44 16.68 -3.44
N GLU A 143 -10.50 16.82 -4.23
CA GLU A 143 -11.84 16.34 -3.89
C GLU A 143 -11.87 14.82 -3.70
N TRP A 144 -11.25 14.07 -4.60
CA TRP A 144 -11.14 12.62 -4.48
C TRP A 144 -10.34 12.21 -3.25
N THR A 145 -9.21 12.84 -3.00
CA THR A 145 -8.37 12.57 -1.82
C THR A 145 -9.13 12.83 -0.52
N ALA A 146 -9.89 13.92 -0.45
CA ALA A 146 -10.74 14.22 0.69
C ALA A 146 -11.86 13.19 0.88
N HIS A 147 -12.50 12.76 -0.20
CA HIS A 147 -13.51 11.70 -0.16
C HIS A 147 -12.95 10.38 0.35
N VAL A 148 -11.76 9.96 -0.10
CA VAL A 148 -11.09 8.74 0.40
C VAL A 148 -10.80 8.84 1.89
N ALA A 149 -10.35 10.01 2.36
CA ALA A 149 -10.11 10.25 3.78
C ALA A 149 -11.39 10.14 4.60
N GLU A 150 -12.49 10.75 4.13
CA GLU A 150 -13.80 10.66 4.79
C GLU A 150 -14.29 9.21 4.91
N MET A 151 -14.21 8.44 3.83
CA MET A 151 -14.58 7.03 3.82
C MET A 151 -13.74 6.20 4.80
N TYR A 152 -12.45 6.50 4.89
CA TYR A 152 -11.54 5.81 5.81
C TYR A 152 -11.84 6.10 7.28
N GLU A 153 -12.28 7.31 7.61
CA GLU A 153 -12.64 7.70 8.97
C GLU A 153 -13.76 6.85 9.59
N ALA A 154 -14.65 6.30 8.76
CA ALA A 154 -15.71 5.40 9.19
C ALA A 154 -15.23 3.99 9.56
N LEU A 155 -13.97 3.64 9.24
CA LEU A 155 -13.44 2.29 9.40
C LEU A 155 -12.68 2.10 10.70
N LEU A 156 -12.71 0.87 11.22
CA LEU A 156 -11.88 0.48 12.36
C LEU A 156 -10.37 0.51 12.04
N MET A 157 -10.01 0.37 10.77
CA MET A 157 -8.62 0.37 10.29
C MET A 157 -7.87 1.67 10.64
N ARG A 158 -8.56 2.79 10.78
CA ARG A 158 -7.96 4.07 11.21
C ARG A 158 -7.31 4.01 12.61
N LYS A 159 -7.77 3.07 13.45
CA LYS A 159 -7.26 2.90 14.81
C LYS A 159 -5.95 2.12 14.85
N GLY A 160 -5.57 1.46 13.75
CA GLY A 160 -4.36 0.67 13.61
C GLY A 160 -3.22 1.46 12.99
N LYS A 161 -2.00 1.15 13.41
CA LYS A 161 -0.79 1.59 12.73
C LYS A 161 -0.46 0.57 11.64
N GLY A 162 -0.48 0.98 10.38
CA GLY A 162 -0.23 0.07 9.28
C GLY A 162 0.02 0.80 7.97
N TRP A 163 0.39 0.06 6.96
CA TRP A 163 0.72 0.59 5.64
C TRP A 163 -0.45 1.32 4.93
N PHE A 164 -1.70 1.09 5.33
CA PHE A 164 -2.86 1.85 4.84
C PHE A 164 -2.77 3.35 5.13
N THR A 165 -2.13 3.71 6.24
CA THR A 165 -1.90 5.11 6.64
C THR A 165 -0.47 5.57 6.35
N GLY A 166 0.32 4.77 5.66
CA GLY A 166 1.73 5.05 5.40
C GLY A 166 2.66 4.74 6.56
N TYR A 167 2.16 4.14 7.65
CA TYR A 167 3.01 3.73 8.75
C TYR A 167 3.83 2.49 8.35
N ASN A 168 5.15 2.58 8.48
CA ASN A 168 6.07 1.46 8.32
C ASN A 168 7.30 1.67 9.20
N SER A 169 7.43 0.85 10.24
CA SER A 169 8.56 0.95 11.18
C SER A 169 9.92 0.60 10.58
N ASN A 170 9.94 -0.01 9.40
CA ASN A 170 11.16 -0.39 8.70
C ASN A 170 11.66 0.68 7.72
N LEU A 171 10.95 1.79 7.59
CA LEU A 171 11.28 2.89 6.70
C LEU A 171 11.48 4.19 7.47
N ASP A 172 12.58 4.86 7.23
CA ASP A 172 12.85 6.18 7.82
C ASP A 172 11.78 7.19 7.40
N GLY A 173 11.30 7.98 8.38
CA GLY A 173 10.25 8.96 8.16
C GLY A 173 8.82 8.38 8.03
N HIS A 174 8.63 7.08 8.18
CA HIS A 174 7.32 6.41 8.08
C HIS A 174 6.74 5.96 9.42
N THR A 175 7.26 6.45 10.55
CA THR A 175 6.81 6.11 11.91
C THR A 175 5.91 7.16 12.55
N GLY A 176 5.77 8.34 11.91
CA GLY A 176 4.89 9.41 12.37
C GLY A 176 3.41 9.12 12.13
N GLU A 177 2.55 9.95 12.70
CA GLU A 177 1.14 9.97 12.35
C GLU A 177 0.99 10.60 10.97
N ARG A 178 0.81 9.76 9.96
CA ARG A 178 0.47 10.19 8.61
C ARG A 178 -1.04 10.08 8.44
N ILE A 179 -1.66 11.19 8.05
CA ILE A 179 -3.08 11.25 7.74
C ILE A 179 -3.28 11.02 6.23
N HIS A 180 -2.55 10.06 5.65
CA HIS A 180 -2.66 9.77 4.23
C HIS A 180 -3.23 8.37 4.04
N TYR A 181 -4.36 8.30 3.37
CA TYR A 181 -5.07 7.07 3.11
C TYR A 181 -4.72 6.58 1.72
N PHE A 182 -4.20 5.37 1.65
CA PHE A 182 -3.75 4.77 0.40
C PHE A 182 -4.83 3.95 -0.30
N VAL A 183 -5.87 3.56 0.41
CA VAL A 183 -6.85 2.58 -0.06
C VAL A 183 -8.25 3.16 0.04
N TYR A 184 -9.00 3.10 -1.05
CA TYR A 184 -10.41 3.45 -1.08
C TYR A 184 -11.25 2.28 -0.56
N ASN A 185 -12.21 2.54 0.32
CA ASN A 185 -13.09 1.56 0.93
C ASN A 185 -14.58 1.97 0.84
N GLY A 186 -14.92 2.77 -0.13
CA GLY A 186 -16.29 3.15 -0.46
C GLY A 186 -17.02 2.14 -1.35
#